data_90481448ef9e3b1cf1f029c9ffefc77c
#
_entry.id   90481448ef9e3b1cf1f029c9ffefc77c
#
_cell.length_a   1.000
_cell.length_b   1.000
_cell.length_c   1.000
_cell.angle_alpha   90.00
_cell.angle_beta   90.00
_cell.angle_gamma   90.00
#
_symmetry.space_group_name_H-M   'P 1'
#
loop_
_entity.id
_entity.type
_entity.pdbx_description
1 polymer ?
#
loop_
_entity_poly.entity_id
_entity_poly.type
_entity_poly.pdbx_seq_one_letter_code
_entity_poly.pdbx_strand_id
1 'polypeptide(L)'
;EKEYITIFTYEVDGAIIKKYICMEYGKNTVCVLYNIKNNEKRTKFKIAPIVNFRDFHTTTPNAEFELKQEIKDTKVKLIINNQMPVYMKLSEGKYVEHINDTFRNMYYLEEEKRGQAAEENLSVPGVFEVKLRANEEKFVTFICSLEENIDELDGKNIINKEIVRITSELYDSYLLEPKKEY
;
A
#
# COMPACT_ATOMS: atom_id res chain seq x y z
N GLU A 1 -20.62 -4.39 -12.48
CA GLU A 1 -19.32 -4.99 -12.85
C GLU A 1 -18.69 -5.55 -11.57
N LYS A 2 -18.29 -6.83 -11.60
CA LYS A 2 -17.56 -7.42 -10.47
C LYS A 2 -16.13 -6.91 -10.54
N GLU A 3 -15.78 -5.99 -9.64
CA GLU A 3 -14.40 -5.55 -9.47
C GLU A 3 -13.67 -6.61 -8.63
N TYR A 4 -12.68 -7.27 -9.22
CA TYR A 4 -11.88 -8.33 -8.56
C TYR A 4 -10.69 -7.76 -7.77
N ILE A 5 -10.62 -6.43 -7.65
CA ILE A 5 -9.56 -5.70 -6.94
C ILE A 5 -10.19 -4.94 -5.78
N THR A 6 -9.51 -4.91 -4.64
CA THR A 6 -9.96 -4.15 -3.48
C THR A 6 -9.90 -2.66 -3.74
N ILE A 7 -11.04 -1.98 -3.59
CA ILE A 7 -11.18 -0.55 -3.80
C ILE A 7 -11.78 0.10 -2.55
N PHE A 8 -11.09 1.12 -2.04
CA PHE A 8 -11.61 1.99 -0.99
C PHE A 8 -11.91 3.37 -1.58
N THR A 9 -13.04 3.94 -1.20
CA THR A 9 -13.39 5.32 -1.57
C THR A 9 -13.51 6.17 -0.32
N TYR A 10 -12.85 7.33 -0.34
CA TYR A 10 -12.86 8.29 0.74
C TYR A 10 -13.32 9.65 0.20
N GLU A 11 -14.10 10.37 1.00
CA GLU A 11 -14.47 11.77 0.78
C GLU A 11 -13.93 12.58 1.95
N VAL A 12 -13.01 13.49 1.67
CA VAL A 12 -12.33 14.29 2.68
C VAL A 12 -12.10 15.70 2.14
N ASP A 13 -12.58 16.72 2.83
CA ASP A 13 -12.35 18.14 2.53
C ASP A 13 -12.57 18.49 1.04
N GLY A 14 -13.68 18.01 0.46
CA GLY A 14 -14.04 18.27 -0.94
C GLY A 14 -13.22 17.44 -1.96
N ALA A 15 -12.34 16.55 -1.52
CA ALA A 15 -11.65 15.63 -2.39
C ALA A 15 -12.27 14.23 -2.33
N ILE A 16 -12.33 13.56 -3.49
CA ILE A 16 -12.68 12.14 -3.59
C ILE A 16 -11.42 11.36 -3.93
N ILE A 17 -11.11 10.36 -3.10
CA ILE A 17 -9.93 9.51 -3.26
C ILE A 17 -10.38 8.07 -3.44
N LYS A 18 -10.06 7.47 -4.58
CA LYS A 18 -10.20 6.02 -4.79
C LYS A 18 -8.84 5.37 -4.68
N LYS A 19 -8.73 4.39 -3.79
CA LYS A 19 -7.52 3.62 -3.52
C LYS A 19 -7.72 2.19 -3.99
N TYR A 20 -6.96 1.79 -5.01
CA TYR A 20 -6.95 0.44 -5.58
C TYR A 20 -5.72 -0.29 -5.05
N ILE A 21 -5.87 -1.54 -4.62
CA ILE A 21 -4.78 -2.33 -4.06
C ILE A 21 -4.74 -3.68 -4.76
N CYS A 22 -3.57 -4.07 -5.25
CA CYS A 22 -3.29 -5.43 -5.72
C CYS A 22 -1.87 -5.87 -5.40
N MET A 23 -1.65 -7.18 -5.37
CA MET A 23 -0.31 -7.76 -5.46
C MET A 23 -0.04 -8.11 -6.92
N GLU A 24 1.16 -7.82 -7.39
CA GLU A 24 1.60 -8.23 -8.72
C GLU A 24 1.89 -9.74 -8.71
N TYR A 25 1.22 -10.47 -9.60
CA TYR A 25 1.33 -11.93 -9.63
C TYR A 25 2.77 -12.41 -9.86
N GLY A 26 3.19 -13.37 -9.05
CA GLY A 26 4.54 -13.95 -9.12
C GLY A 26 5.65 -13.07 -8.54
N LYS A 27 5.30 -11.94 -7.89
CA LYS A 27 6.26 -11.02 -7.27
C LYS A 27 5.87 -10.70 -5.82
N ASN A 28 6.88 -10.39 -5.00
CA ASN A 28 6.67 -9.85 -3.66
C ASN A 28 6.47 -8.33 -3.72
N THR A 29 5.50 -7.90 -4.52
CA THR A 29 5.27 -6.49 -4.87
C THR A 29 3.80 -6.14 -4.70
N VAL A 30 3.53 -5.12 -3.91
CA VAL A 30 2.20 -4.51 -3.74
C VAL A 30 2.15 -3.21 -4.53
N CYS A 31 1.11 -3.08 -5.35
CA CYS A 31 0.75 -1.85 -6.04
C CYS A 31 -0.47 -1.20 -5.38
N VAL A 32 -0.34 0.07 -5.06
CA VAL A 32 -1.45 0.92 -4.60
C VAL A 32 -1.59 2.08 -5.56
N LEU A 33 -2.69 2.11 -6.30
CA LEU A 33 -3.05 3.21 -7.19
C LEU A 33 -4.06 4.12 -6.50
N TYR A 34 -3.76 5.38 -6.41
CA TYR A 34 -4.69 6.41 -5.97
C TYR A 34 -5.22 7.18 -7.18
N ASN A 35 -6.54 7.27 -7.31
CA ASN A 35 -7.20 8.27 -8.15
C ASN A 35 -7.76 9.36 -7.23
N ILE A 36 -7.25 10.57 -7.36
CA ILE A 36 -7.55 11.69 -6.47
C ILE A 36 -8.22 12.78 -7.30
N LYS A 37 -9.49 13.07 -7.00
CA LYS A 37 -10.24 14.20 -7.55
C LYS A 37 -10.29 15.29 -6.50
N ASN A 38 -9.52 16.35 -6.70
CA ASN A 38 -9.49 17.49 -5.81
C ASN A 38 -10.36 18.62 -6.38
N ASN A 39 -11.49 18.90 -5.75
CA ASN A 39 -12.51 19.81 -6.27
C ASN A 39 -12.42 21.24 -5.70
N GLU A 40 -11.51 21.51 -4.77
CA GLU A 40 -11.52 22.81 -4.09
C GLU A 40 -10.22 23.59 -4.30
N LYS A 41 -9.37 23.60 -3.30
CA LYS A 41 -8.16 24.43 -3.23
C LYS A 41 -6.88 23.61 -3.42
N ARG A 42 -5.79 24.32 -3.68
CA ARG A 42 -4.47 23.65 -3.66
C ARG A 42 -4.25 22.99 -2.31
N THR A 43 -3.86 21.72 -2.34
CA THR A 43 -3.61 20.92 -1.14
C THR A 43 -2.43 19.94 -1.35
N LYS A 44 -2.14 19.16 -0.33
CA LYS A 44 -1.17 18.06 -0.39
C LYS A 44 -1.85 16.77 -0.02
N PHE A 45 -1.64 15.76 -0.84
CA PHE A 45 -1.95 14.39 -0.50
C PHE A 45 -0.70 13.74 0.12
N LYS A 46 -0.88 13.06 1.24
CA LYS A 46 0.21 12.44 1.98
C LYS A 46 -0.02 10.94 2.13
N ILE A 47 1.02 10.16 1.92
CA ILE A 47 1.06 8.72 2.17
C ILE A 47 2.12 8.47 3.24
N ALA A 48 1.71 8.01 4.40
CA ALA A 48 2.59 7.60 5.48
C ALA A 48 2.65 6.06 5.54
N PRO A 49 3.70 5.42 5.02
CA PRO A 49 3.91 3.99 5.21
C PRO A 49 4.12 3.71 6.70
N ILE A 50 3.44 2.70 7.19
CA ILE A 50 3.58 2.23 8.56
C ILE A 50 4.26 0.86 8.48
N VAL A 51 5.37 0.69 9.21
CA VAL A 51 6.18 -0.52 9.18
C VAL A 51 6.35 -1.13 10.55
N ASN A 52 6.36 -2.47 10.57
CA ASN A 52 6.80 -3.26 11.71
C ASN A 52 7.78 -4.35 11.23
N PHE A 53 8.45 -4.97 12.19
CA PHE A 53 9.34 -6.09 11.94
C PHE A 53 9.23 -7.08 13.09
N ARG A 54 8.34 -8.02 12.95
CA ARG A 54 8.02 -9.01 13.98
C ARG A 54 7.44 -10.29 13.39
N ASP A 55 7.41 -11.34 14.18
CA ASP A 55 6.59 -12.51 13.87
C ASP A 55 5.11 -12.14 13.82
N PHE A 56 4.34 -12.73 12.92
CA PHE A 56 2.95 -12.35 12.69
C PHE A 56 2.01 -12.71 13.86
N HIS A 57 2.42 -13.62 14.74
CA HIS A 57 1.69 -14.00 15.95
C HIS A 57 1.99 -13.10 17.18
N THR A 58 2.89 -12.13 17.04
CA THR A 58 3.30 -11.27 18.16
C THR A 58 2.94 -9.82 17.88
N THR A 59 2.92 -8.99 18.90
CA THR A 59 2.87 -7.53 18.76
C THR A 59 4.16 -6.91 19.29
N THR A 60 4.49 -5.72 18.81
CA THR A 60 5.68 -4.97 19.23
C THR A 60 5.25 -3.71 19.98
N PRO A 61 5.10 -3.74 21.31
CA PRO A 61 4.61 -2.59 22.07
C PRO A 61 5.45 -1.32 21.91
N ASN A 62 6.73 -1.47 21.62
CA ASN A 62 7.68 -0.35 21.60
C ASN A 62 8.24 -0.01 20.21
N ALA A 63 7.88 -0.73 19.15
CA ALA A 63 8.44 -0.56 17.79
C ALA A 63 10.00 -0.57 17.78
N GLU A 64 10.62 -1.43 18.61
CA GLU A 64 12.06 -1.47 18.80
C GLU A 64 12.75 -2.27 17.71
N PHE A 65 13.13 -1.61 16.64
CA PHE A 65 14.02 -2.16 15.62
C PHE A 65 14.88 -1.06 14.99
N GLU A 66 16.07 -1.44 14.54
CA GLU A 66 16.94 -0.52 13.81
C GLU A 66 16.42 -0.33 12.39
N LEU A 67 16.18 0.93 12.01
CA LEU A 67 15.71 1.30 10.68
C LEU A 67 16.73 2.22 10.01
N LYS A 68 17.30 1.76 8.89
CA LYS A 68 18.15 2.57 8.01
C LYS A 68 17.42 2.89 6.73
N GLN A 69 17.62 4.07 6.19
CA GLN A 69 16.99 4.53 4.95
C GLN A 69 18.05 4.96 3.94
N GLU A 70 17.91 4.49 2.71
CA GLU A 70 18.62 5.00 1.54
C GLU A 70 17.58 5.66 0.63
N ILE A 71 17.69 6.97 0.43
CA ILE A 71 16.66 7.76 -0.26
C ILE A 71 17.22 8.29 -1.57
N LYS A 72 16.49 8.05 -2.65
CA LYS A 72 16.77 8.63 -3.97
C LYS A 72 15.46 9.13 -4.59
N ASP A 73 15.25 10.45 -4.57
CA ASP A 73 14.01 11.10 -5.01
C ASP A 73 12.77 10.54 -4.31
N THR A 74 11.93 9.81 -5.05
CA THR A 74 10.74 9.13 -4.53
C THR A 74 10.95 7.64 -4.28
N LYS A 75 12.18 7.12 -4.48
CA LYS A 75 12.54 5.74 -4.15
C LYS A 75 13.22 5.70 -2.78
N VAL A 76 12.72 4.83 -1.93
CA VAL A 76 13.23 4.61 -0.57
C VAL A 76 13.52 3.14 -0.40
N LYS A 77 14.72 2.82 0.06
CA LYS A 77 15.10 1.50 0.51
C LYS A 77 15.17 1.52 2.03
N LEU A 78 14.34 0.72 2.66
CA LEU A 78 14.35 0.50 4.11
C LEU A 78 15.14 -0.76 4.42
N ILE A 79 16.10 -0.66 5.32
CA ILE A 79 16.87 -1.80 5.85
C ILE A 79 16.50 -1.92 7.32
N ILE A 80 15.83 -3.00 7.68
CA ILE A 80 15.34 -3.25 9.04
C ILE A 80 16.23 -4.29 9.70
N ASN A 81 16.80 -3.96 10.88
CA ASN A 81 17.70 -4.84 11.64
C ASN A 81 18.85 -5.44 10.79
N ASN A 82 19.38 -4.65 9.85
CA ASN A 82 20.41 -5.08 8.89
C ASN A 82 20.05 -6.37 8.09
N GLN A 83 18.76 -6.62 7.90
CA GLN A 83 18.24 -7.77 7.15
C GLN A 83 17.76 -7.35 5.75
N MET A 84 16.87 -8.16 5.17
CA MET A 84 16.36 -7.98 3.82
C MET A 84 15.70 -6.60 3.66
N PRO A 85 16.08 -5.82 2.64
CA PRO A 85 15.52 -4.51 2.42
C PRO A 85 14.08 -4.57 1.89
N VAL A 86 13.33 -3.52 2.21
CA VAL A 86 12.02 -3.23 1.62
C VAL A 86 12.17 -1.98 0.77
N TYR A 87 11.71 -2.04 -0.46
CA TYR A 87 11.76 -0.93 -1.40
C TYR A 87 10.39 -0.29 -1.53
N MET A 88 10.34 1.03 -1.42
CA MET A 88 9.14 1.82 -1.67
C MET A 88 9.41 2.85 -2.75
N LYS A 89 8.45 3.12 -3.60
CA LYS A 89 8.55 4.15 -4.62
C LYS A 89 7.19 4.78 -4.91
N LEU A 90 7.21 6.10 -5.10
CA LEU A 90 6.04 6.86 -5.55
C LEU A 90 6.27 7.36 -6.97
N SER A 91 5.23 7.33 -7.81
CA SER A 91 5.31 7.75 -9.21
C SER A 91 5.65 9.23 -9.39
N GLU A 92 5.25 10.07 -8.43
CA GLU A 92 5.53 11.51 -8.42
C GLU A 92 5.49 12.10 -7.01
N GLY A 93 6.07 13.27 -6.82
CA GLY A 93 6.07 13.98 -5.55
C GLY A 93 7.44 13.99 -4.89
N LYS A 94 7.48 13.94 -3.58
CA LYS A 94 8.72 13.86 -2.80
C LYS A 94 8.53 12.97 -1.58
N TYR A 95 9.63 12.43 -1.10
CA TYR A 95 9.69 11.76 0.20
C TYR A 95 10.28 12.72 1.25
N VAL A 96 9.70 12.72 2.42
CA VAL A 96 10.19 13.44 3.60
C VAL A 96 10.49 12.41 4.67
N GLU A 97 11.75 12.22 4.98
CA GLU A 97 12.20 11.29 5.99
C GLU A 97 11.78 11.74 7.39
N HIS A 98 11.35 10.78 8.20
CA HIS A 98 11.15 10.95 9.63
C HIS A 98 12.12 10.06 10.39
N ILE A 99 12.71 10.61 11.45
CA ILE A 99 13.62 9.86 12.31
C ILE A 99 12.87 9.52 13.60
N ASN A 100 12.78 8.23 13.91
CA ASN A 100 12.13 7.73 15.14
C ASN A 100 10.66 8.18 15.31
N ASP A 101 9.94 8.41 14.21
CA ASP A 101 8.51 8.70 14.28
C ASP A 101 7.71 7.41 14.44
N THR A 102 6.63 7.48 15.20
CA THR A 102 5.88 6.29 15.63
C THR A 102 4.38 6.54 15.54
N PHE A 103 3.69 5.65 14.85
CA PHE A 103 2.25 5.52 14.96
C PHE A 103 1.93 4.71 16.20
N ARG A 104 1.30 5.36 17.20
CA ARG A 104 1.09 4.79 18.53
C ARG A 104 -0.31 4.23 18.70
N ASN A 105 -0.41 3.23 19.59
CA ASN A 105 -1.68 2.67 20.05
C ASN A 105 -2.52 2.07 18.90
N MET A 106 -1.88 1.40 17.94
CA MET A 106 -2.61 0.53 17.02
C MET A 106 -3.27 -0.58 17.84
N TYR A 107 -4.58 -0.75 17.66
CA TYR A 107 -5.36 -1.70 18.43
C TYR A 107 -6.04 -2.72 17.53
N TYR A 108 -5.91 -4.00 17.89
CA TYR A 108 -6.42 -5.14 17.15
C TYR A 108 -7.55 -5.82 17.93
N LEU A 109 -8.79 -5.42 17.67
CA LEU A 109 -9.97 -5.94 18.37
C LEU A 109 -10.12 -7.47 18.29
N GLU A 110 -9.77 -8.06 17.16
CA GLU A 110 -9.88 -9.51 16.96
C GLU A 110 -8.82 -10.28 17.76
N GLU A 111 -7.64 -9.71 17.96
CA GLU A 111 -6.61 -10.32 18.82
C GLU A 111 -7.00 -10.25 20.30
N GLU A 112 -7.60 -9.13 20.73
CA GLU A 112 -8.14 -9.02 22.09
C GLU A 112 -9.22 -10.07 22.36
N LYS A 113 -10.17 -10.25 21.46
CA LYS A 113 -11.22 -11.27 21.57
C LYS A 113 -10.68 -12.70 21.71
N ARG A 114 -9.48 -12.95 21.19
CA ARG A 114 -8.75 -14.22 21.30
C ARG A 114 -7.91 -14.32 22.56
N GLY A 115 -7.87 -13.28 23.40
CA GLY A 115 -7.05 -13.22 24.61
C GLY A 115 -5.56 -13.03 24.31
N GLN A 116 -5.21 -12.46 23.15
CA GLN A 116 -3.83 -12.18 22.73
C GLN A 116 -3.49 -10.70 22.95
N ALA A 117 -2.18 -10.37 22.86
CA ALA A 117 -1.73 -8.99 22.89
C ALA A 117 -2.34 -8.22 21.71
N ALA A 118 -3.03 -7.13 21.98
CA ALA A 118 -3.85 -6.40 21.03
C ALA A 118 -3.35 -4.99 20.73
N GLU A 119 -2.33 -4.52 21.41
CA GLU A 119 -1.77 -3.17 21.23
C GLU A 119 -0.37 -3.23 20.61
N GLU A 120 -0.09 -2.30 19.72
CA GLU A 120 1.19 -2.19 19.03
C GLU A 120 1.53 -0.75 18.69
N ASN A 121 2.83 -0.44 18.71
CA ASN A 121 3.38 0.77 18.16
C ASN A 121 4.16 0.44 16.87
N LEU A 122 3.96 1.25 15.84
CA LEU A 122 4.49 1.00 14.50
C LEU A 122 5.39 2.15 14.07
N SER A 123 6.48 1.85 13.38
CA SER A 123 7.38 2.89 12.89
C SER A 123 6.81 3.60 11.65
N VAL A 124 7.00 4.91 11.59
CA VAL A 124 6.69 5.75 10.42
C VAL A 124 8.00 6.31 9.86
N PRO A 125 8.62 5.63 8.89
CA PRO A 125 9.94 6.03 8.39
C PRO A 125 9.93 7.37 7.67
N GLY A 126 8.79 7.82 7.22
CA GLY A 126 8.61 9.09 6.54
C GLY A 126 7.28 9.20 5.81
N VAL A 127 7.13 10.26 5.05
CA VAL A 127 5.89 10.58 4.34
C VAL A 127 6.17 10.94 2.89
N PHE A 128 5.46 10.31 1.98
CA PHE A 128 5.39 10.76 0.59
C PHE A 128 4.38 11.90 0.47
N GLU A 129 4.77 13.01 -0.15
CA GLU A 129 3.92 14.18 -0.37
C GLU A 129 3.70 14.42 -1.87
N VAL A 130 2.45 14.53 -2.29
CA VAL A 130 2.04 14.93 -3.64
C VAL A 130 1.29 16.25 -3.58
N LYS A 131 1.65 17.19 -4.43
CA LYS A 131 0.93 18.47 -4.55
C LYS A 131 -0.25 18.31 -5.50
N LEU A 132 -1.41 18.79 -5.07
CA LEU A 132 -2.64 18.81 -5.85
C LEU A 132 -3.04 20.26 -6.12
N ARG A 133 -3.42 20.54 -7.36
CA ARG A 133 -4.03 21.82 -7.75
C ARG A 133 -5.53 21.79 -7.47
N ALA A 134 -6.15 22.95 -7.44
CA ALA A 134 -7.60 23.06 -7.44
C ALA A 134 -8.18 22.45 -8.73
N ASN A 135 -9.30 21.74 -8.62
CA ASN A 135 -10.00 21.10 -9.73
C ASN A 135 -9.11 20.12 -10.55
N GLU A 136 -8.17 19.46 -9.88
CA GLU A 136 -7.27 18.48 -10.50
C GLU A 136 -7.73 17.05 -10.22
N GLU A 137 -7.76 16.22 -11.26
CA GLU A 137 -7.80 14.77 -11.12
C GLU A 137 -6.41 14.22 -11.40
N LYS A 138 -5.89 13.43 -10.45
CA LYS A 138 -4.54 12.90 -10.50
C LYS A 138 -4.49 11.43 -10.14
N PHE A 139 -3.69 10.68 -10.89
CA PHE A 139 -3.37 9.29 -10.56
C PHE A 139 -1.96 9.22 -9.99
N VAL A 140 -1.83 8.59 -8.84
CA VAL A 140 -0.56 8.41 -8.13
C VAL A 140 -0.38 6.95 -7.80
N THR A 141 0.75 6.37 -8.20
CA THR A 141 1.09 4.98 -7.92
C THR A 141 2.11 4.90 -6.80
N PHE A 142 1.81 4.13 -5.77
CA PHE A 142 2.75 3.74 -4.72
C PHE A 142 3.05 2.25 -4.87
N ILE A 143 4.33 1.89 -4.92
CA ILE A 143 4.80 0.50 -4.94
C ILE A 143 5.57 0.23 -3.65
N CYS A 144 5.30 -0.94 -3.05
CA CYS A 144 6.10 -1.52 -1.98
C CYS A 144 6.52 -2.93 -2.39
N SER A 145 7.83 -3.24 -2.36
CA SER A 145 8.39 -4.48 -2.89
C SER A 145 9.56 -4.98 -2.07
N LEU A 146 9.78 -6.30 -2.07
CA LEU A 146 11.03 -6.92 -1.65
C LEU A 146 12.05 -7.02 -2.79
N GLU A 147 11.67 -6.64 -4.00
CA GLU A 147 12.51 -6.65 -5.19
C GLU A 147 13.04 -5.24 -5.48
N GLU A 148 14.35 -5.14 -5.77
CA GLU A 148 14.98 -3.83 -6.02
C GLU A 148 14.48 -3.14 -7.28
N ASN A 149 14.12 -3.91 -8.30
CA ASN A 149 13.69 -3.41 -9.59
C ASN A 149 12.19 -3.05 -9.58
N ILE A 150 11.86 -1.88 -9.03
CA ILE A 150 10.54 -1.27 -9.10
C ILE A 150 10.49 -0.16 -10.15
N ASP A 151 10.82 -0.49 -11.39
CA ASP A 151 10.92 0.50 -12.47
C ASP A 151 9.56 0.77 -13.14
N GLU A 152 8.66 -0.23 -13.15
CA GLU A 152 7.28 -0.06 -13.61
C GLU A 152 6.47 0.71 -12.54
N LEU A 153 6.03 1.92 -12.87
CA LEU A 153 5.20 2.76 -12.00
C LEU A 153 3.83 3.08 -12.62
N ASP A 154 3.48 2.42 -13.70
CA ASP A 154 2.13 2.52 -14.25
C ASP A 154 1.17 1.61 -13.49
N GLY A 155 0.64 2.13 -12.38
CA GLY A 155 -0.33 1.42 -11.55
C GLY A 155 -1.61 1.06 -12.27
N LYS A 156 -2.03 1.82 -13.29
CA LYS A 156 -3.20 1.46 -14.12
C LYS A 156 -2.92 0.20 -14.91
N ASN A 157 -1.74 0.10 -15.51
CA ASN A 157 -1.34 -1.07 -16.27
C ASN A 157 -1.21 -2.30 -15.37
N ILE A 158 -0.58 -2.15 -14.20
CA ILE A 158 -0.44 -3.24 -13.21
C ILE A 158 -1.82 -3.76 -12.80
N ILE A 159 -2.73 -2.86 -12.39
CA ILE A 159 -4.08 -3.22 -11.96
C ILE A 159 -4.87 -3.88 -13.10
N ASN A 160 -4.81 -3.34 -14.31
CA ASN A 160 -5.49 -3.93 -15.45
C ASN A 160 -4.99 -5.34 -15.78
N LYS A 161 -3.68 -5.57 -15.72
CA LYS A 161 -3.09 -6.92 -15.89
C LYS A 161 -3.65 -7.91 -14.86
N GLU A 162 -3.74 -7.50 -13.59
CA GLU A 162 -4.28 -8.35 -12.54
C GLU A 162 -5.78 -8.62 -12.71
N ILE A 163 -6.58 -7.63 -13.11
CA ILE A 163 -8.00 -7.82 -13.42
C ILE A 163 -8.17 -8.85 -14.55
N VAL A 164 -7.40 -8.69 -15.62
CA VAL A 164 -7.45 -9.63 -16.76
C VAL A 164 -7.06 -11.04 -16.34
N ARG A 165 -5.98 -11.20 -15.58
CA ARG A 165 -5.53 -12.50 -15.07
C ARG A 165 -6.60 -13.17 -14.21
N ILE A 166 -7.12 -12.49 -13.19
CA ILE A 166 -8.13 -13.02 -12.28
C ILE A 166 -9.41 -13.39 -13.05
N THR A 167 -9.82 -12.54 -13.98
CA THR A 167 -11.01 -12.80 -14.81
C THR A 167 -10.82 -14.06 -15.67
N SER A 168 -9.65 -14.25 -16.27
CA SER A 168 -9.32 -15.44 -17.07
C SER A 168 -9.34 -16.71 -16.21
N GLU A 169 -8.68 -16.70 -15.05
CA GLU A 169 -8.64 -17.84 -14.14
C GLU A 169 -10.04 -18.25 -13.63
N LEU A 170 -10.88 -17.25 -13.33
CA LEU A 170 -12.26 -17.52 -12.93
C LEU A 170 -13.07 -18.13 -14.09
N TYR A 171 -12.91 -17.61 -15.30
CA TYR A 171 -13.57 -18.15 -16.47
C TYR A 171 -13.17 -19.62 -16.72
N ASP A 172 -11.88 -19.92 -16.65
CA ASP A 172 -11.36 -21.27 -16.81
C ASP A 172 -11.87 -22.21 -15.72
N SER A 173 -11.99 -21.74 -14.47
CA SER A 173 -12.54 -22.53 -13.36
C SER A 173 -14.02 -22.88 -13.58
N TYR A 174 -14.83 -21.96 -14.11
CA TYR A 174 -16.22 -22.23 -14.45
C TYR A 174 -16.39 -23.26 -15.59
N LEU A 175 -15.44 -23.32 -16.52
CA LEU A 175 -15.45 -24.31 -17.60
C LEU A 175 -15.09 -25.71 -17.12
N LEU A 176 -14.35 -25.81 -16.01
CA LEU A 176 -13.90 -27.09 -15.42
C LEU A 176 -14.91 -27.67 -14.42
N GLU A 177 -15.91 -26.92 -13.98
CA GLU A 177 -16.99 -27.48 -13.15
C GLU A 177 -17.80 -28.48 -13.98
N PRO A 178 -17.91 -29.75 -13.54
CA PRO A 178 -18.78 -30.72 -14.22
C PRO A 178 -20.20 -30.17 -14.15
N LYS A 179 -20.83 -30.01 -15.32
CA LYS A 179 -22.27 -29.69 -15.43
C LYS A 179 -23.01 -30.76 -14.62
N LYS A 180 -23.57 -30.38 -13.48
CA LYS A 180 -24.53 -31.24 -12.78
C LYS A 180 -25.73 -31.39 -13.71
N GLU A 181 -25.83 -32.55 -14.35
CA GLU A 181 -27.09 -32.97 -14.99
C GLU A 181 -28.11 -33.15 -13.85
N TYR A 182 -29.16 -32.34 -13.88
CA TYR A 182 -30.36 -32.51 -13.06
C TYR A 182 -31.32 -33.42 -13.76
#